data_06133567cd1f6e75792d825a3a459c3c
#
_entry.id   06133567cd1f6e75792d825a3a459c3c
#
_cell.length_a   1.000
_cell.length_b   1.000
_cell.length_c   1.000
_cell.angle_alpha   90.00
_cell.angle_beta   90.00
_cell.angle_gamma   90.00
#
_symmetry.space_group_name_H-M   'P 1'
#
loop_
_entity.id
_entity.type
_entity.pdbx_description
1 polymer ?
#
loop_
_entity_poly.entity_id
_entity_poly.type
_entity_poly.pdbx_seq_one_letter_code
_entity_poly.pdbx_strand_id
1 'polypeptide(L)'
;VVMRQIGILLLCCISLLSSGAQTVPNLYRAVDQEKMNHWVDSVFDAMSYDERIGQLFMVIANPKSDNRNMQRLMRYVNDIKIGGILFHKGDPVTQAEVTNRLQKASRIPMLVSLDGEWGLSMRLSGTTRFPKNMMLGAIEDNALIEEYGKEVGRQCREMGIHINFAPDMDVNSNVDNPVIGLRSFGENPEAVSEKGIAYARGLENTGILSVSKHFPGHGDTSEDSHETLPVVRHNRARLDSVELLPFKRYIYDGFGGIMTGHLYVPA
;
A
#
# COMPACT_ATOMS: atom_id res chain seq x y z
N VAL A 1 -57.43 10.38 -5.18
CA VAL A 1 -56.32 11.09 -5.85
C VAL A 1 -55.21 11.38 -4.85
N VAL A 2 -55.53 11.88 -3.65
CA VAL A 2 -54.53 12.24 -2.60
C VAL A 2 -53.75 11.00 -2.07
N MET A 3 -54.36 9.85 -1.87
CA MET A 3 -53.68 8.63 -1.41
C MET A 3 -52.72 8.05 -2.43
N ARG A 4 -52.91 8.30 -3.75
CA ARG A 4 -52.00 7.83 -4.80
C ARG A 4 -50.73 8.68 -4.91
N GLN A 5 -50.80 9.94 -4.55
CA GLN A 5 -49.65 10.84 -4.53
C GLN A 5 -48.76 10.64 -3.32
N ILE A 6 -49.32 10.26 -2.16
CA ILE A 6 -48.52 9.93 -0.95
C ILE A 6 -47.75 8.64 -1.16
N GLY A 7 -48.30 7.64 -1.84
CA GLY A 7 -47.61 6.39 -2.16
C GLY A 7 -46.39 6.58 -3.08
N ILE A 8 -46.50 7.51 -4.06
CA ILE A 8 -45.38 7.82 -4.98
C ILE A 8 -44.28 8.61 -4.28
N LEU A 9 -44.62 9.53 -3.36
CA LEU A 9 -43.62 10.25 -2.56
C LEU A 9 -42.87 9.31 -1.60
N LEU A 10 -43.53 8.33 -0.97
CA LEU A 10 -42.87 7.35 -0.13
C LEU A 10 -41.97 6.38 -0.92
N LEU A 11 -42.34 6.00 -2.15
CA LEU A 11 -41.48 5.17 -3.01
C LEU A 11 -40.25 5.95 -3.49
N CYS A 12 -40.37 7.25 -3.79
CA CYS A 12 -39.23 8.10 -4.15
C CYS A 12 -38.26 8.34 -2.95
N CYS A 13 -38.78 8.43 -1.72
CA CYS A 13 -37.92 8.56 -0.52
C CYS A 13 -37.19 7.27 -0.17
N ILE A 14 -37.76 6.09 -0.46
CA ILE A 14 -37.11 4.80 -0.20
C ILE A 14 -36.03 4.50 -1.25
N SER A 15 -36.17 5.00 -2.48
CA SER A 15 -35.13 4.83 -3.52
C SER A 15 -33.92 5.78 -3.37
N LEU A 16 -34.01 6.80 -2.52
CA LEU A 16 -32.91 7.70 -2.22
C LEU A 16 -32.03 7.24 -1.01
N LEU A 17 -32.44 6.19 -0.30
CA LEU A 17 -31.70 5.66 0.86
C LEU A 17 -30.83 4.43 0.53
N SER A 18 -30.78 4.01 -0.73
CA SER A 18 -29.94 2.88 -1.16
C SER A 18 -28.75 3.31 -2.05
N SER A 19 -28.16 4.47 -1.80
CA SER A 19 -26.73 4.62 -2.10
C SER A 19 -25.99 3.83 -1.05
N GLY A 20 -25.96 2.51 -1.19
CA GLY A 20 -25.09 1.66 -0.42
C GLY A 20 -23.68 2.19 -0.64
N ALA A 21 -23.09 2.73 0.42
CA ALA A 21 -21.66 2.93 0.43
C ALA A 21 -21.06 1.60 -0.03
N GLN A 22 -20.38 1.57 -1.17
CA GLN A 22 -19.62 0.41 -1.58
C GLN A 22 -18.61 0.19 -0.47
N THR A 23 -18.89 -0.78 0.40
CA THR A 23 -17.93 -1.17 1.42
C THR A 23 -16.72 -1.70 0.68
N VAL A 24 -15.60 -0.99 0.79
CA VAL A 24 -14.31 -1.49 0.32
C VAL A 24 -14.12 -2.88 0.89
N PRO A 25 -13.73 -3.88 0.07
CA PRO A 25 -13.44 -5.21 0.59
C PRO A 25 -12.42 -5.07 1.71
N ASN A 26 -12.78 -5.48 2.91
CA ASN A 26 -11.85 -5.42 4.02
C ASN A 26 -10.87 -6.59 3.89
N LEU A 27 -9.70 -6.35 3.30
CA LEU A 27 -8.66 -7.35 3.06
C LEU A 27 -8.05 -7.91 4.37
N TYR A 28 -8.34 -7.25 5.50
CA TYR A 28 -7.90 -7.67 6.84
C TYR A 28 -8.91 -8.59 7.54
N ARG A 29 -10.05 -8.88 6.91
CA ARG A 29 -11.08 -9.77 7.44
C ARG A 29 -11.37 -10.89 6.44
N ALA A 30 -11.25 -12.11 6.90
CA ALA A 30 -11.68 -13.25 6.10
C ALA A 30 -13.21 -13.30 5.97
N VAL A 31 -13.69 -13.77 4.81
CA VAL A 31 -15.11 -14.06 4.59
C VAL A 31 -15.57 -15.16 5.55
N ASP A 32 -14.71 -16.15 5.82
CA ASP A 32 -14.91 -17.23 6.77
C ASP A 32 -13.83 -17.15 7.85
N GLN A 33 -14.17 -16.50 8.96
CA GLN A 33 -13.25 -16.26 10.07
C GLN A 33 -12.82 -17.55 10.77
N GLU A 34 -13.73 -18.52 10.93
CA GLU A 34 -13.43 -19.78 11.59
C GLU A 34 -12.43 -20.61 10.77
N LYS A 35 -12.66 -20.71 9.47
CA LYS A 35 -11.76 -21.40 8.55
C LYS A 35 -10.38 -20.73 8.50
N MET A 36 -10.34 -19.39 8.50
CA MET A 36 -9.08 -18.64 8.55
C MET A 36 -8.33 -18.95 9.85
N ASN A 37 -8.99 -18.87 11.01
CA ASN A 37 -8.37 -19.13 12.30
C ASN A 37 -7.83 -20.56 12.36
N HIS A 38 -8.59 -21.54 11.94
CA HIS A 38 -8.15 -22.93 11.88
C HIS A 38 -6.89 -23.12 11.01
N TRP A 39 -6.85 -22.45 9.83
CA TRP A 39 -5.67 -22.50 8.96
C TRP A 39 -4.47 -21.81 9.63
N VAL A 40 -4.67 -20.62 10.19
CA VAL A 40 -3.61 -19.86 10.90
C VAL A 40 -3.02 -20.69 12.03
N ASP A 41 -3.88 -21.25 12.91
CA ASP A 41 -3.43 -22.06 14.04
C ASP A 41 -2.64 -23.29 13.56
N SER A 42 -3.15 -24.00 12.55
CA SER A 42 -2.49 -25.19 12.02
C SER A 42 -1.09 -24.89 11.44
N VAL A 43 -0.94 -23.75 10.74
CA VAL A 43 0.35 -23.33 10.20
C VAL A 43 1.29 -22.85 11.31
N PHE A 44 0.76 -22.05 12.24
CA PHE A 44 1.54 -21.49 13.35
C PHE A 44 2.08 -22.58 14.27
N ASP A 45 1.27 -23.57 14.62
CA ASP A 45 1.67 -24.66 15.50
C ASP A 45 2.69 -25.61 14.85
N ALA A 46 2.66 -25.72 13.52
CA ALA A 46 3.63 -26.49 12.75
C ALA A 46 4.98 -25.78 12.55
N MET A 47 5.11 -24.52 12.95
CA MET A 47 6.35 -23.75 12.84
C MET A 47 7.19 -23.81 14.13
N SER A 48 8.51 -23.96 13.97
CA SER A 48 9.47 -23.70 15.05
C SER A 48 9.48 -22.19 15.40
N TYR A 49 10.08 -21.85 16.54
CA TYR A 49 10.25 -20.46 16.96
C TYR A 49 11.02 -19.64 15.92
N ASP A 50 12.10 -20.18 15.36
CA ASP A 50 12.90 -19.49 14.35
C ASP A 50 12.14 -19.30 13.04
N GLU A 51 11.32 -20.28 12.62
CA GLU A 51 10.44 -20.12 11.45
C GLU A 51 9.37 -19.04 11.67
N ARG A 52 8.79 -18.94 12.87
CA ARG A 52 7.85 -17.86 13.21
C ARG A 52 8.52 -16.48 13.12
N ILE A 53 9.76 -16.35 13.59
CA ILE A 53 10.55 -15.12 13.43
C ILE A 53 10.82 -14.86 11.95
N GLY A 54 11.18 -15.88 11.17
CA GLY A 54 11.41 -15.77 9.72
C GLY A 54 10.24 -15.17 8.97
N GLN A 55 9.00 -15.52 9.38
CA GLN A 55 7.77 -14.97 8.75
C GLN A 55 7.61 -13.44 8.90
N LEU A 56 8.31 -12.81 9.84
CA LEU A 56 8.29 -11.36 10.04
C LEU A 56 9.20 -10.60 9.05
N PHE A 57 10.01 -11.31 8.27
CA PHE A 57 10.96 -10.70 7.35
C PHE A 57 10.45 -10.72 5.91
N MET A 58 10.56 -9.56 5.26
CA MET A 58 10.43 -9.40 3.82
C MET A 58 11.78 -8.93 3.27
N VAL A 59 12.35 -9.69 2.33
CA VAL A 59 13.70 -9.43 1.82
C VAL A 59 13.68 -8.92 0.39
N ILE A 60 14.66 -8.07 0.04
CA ILE A 60 14.81 -7.57 -1.31
C ILE A 60 15.19 -8.71 -2.25
N ALA A 61 14.34 -8.95 -3.24
CA ALA A 61 14.56 -9.84 -4.36
C ALA A 61 14.84 -9.01 -5.61
N ASN A 62 16.10 -8.95 -6.03
CA ASN A 62 16.38 -8.41 -7.35
C ASN A 62 15.97 -9.47 -8.40
N PRO A 63 15.15 -9.13 -9.39
CA PRO A 63 14.78 -10.06 -10.45
C PRO A 63 15.94 -10.21 -11.44
N LYS A 64 16.97 -10.90 -11.00
CA LYS A 64 18.09 -11.36 -11.80
C LYS A 64 18.08 -12.87 -11.71
N SER A 65 18.02 -13.54 -12.85
CA SER A 65 18.04 -15.00 -12.95
C SER A 65 19.44 -15.59 -12.74
N ASP A 66 20.44 -14.77 -12.35
CA ASP A 66 21.79 -15.28 -12.10
C ASP A 66 21.82 -16.25 -10.91
N ASN A 67 22.67 -17.26 -11.02
CA ASN A 67 22.74 -18.36 -10.06
C ASN A 67 23.04 -17.89 -8.63
N ARG A 68 23.87 -16.86 -8.44
CA ARG A 68 24.26 -16.38 -7.11
C ARG A 68 23.08 -15.73 -6.37
N ASN A 69 22.34 -14.85 -7.07
CA ASN A 69 21.15 -14.21 -6.52
C ASN A 69 20.09 -15.26 -6.16
N MET A 70 19.83 -16.18 -7.10
CA MET A 70 18.84 -17.23 -6.87
C MET A 70 19.21 -18.14 -5.70
N GLN A 71 20.48 -18.57 -5.60
CA GLN A 71 20.96 -19.36 -4.44
C GLN A 71 20.78 -18.65 -3.11
N ARG A 72 21.03 -17.33 -3.07
CA ARG A 72 20.80 -16.51 -1.87
C ARG A 72 19.33 -16.49 -1.49
N LEU A 73 18.44 -16.21 -2.44
CA LEU A 73 17.00 -16.15 -2.20
C LEU A 73 16.45 -17.53 -1.78
N MET A 74 16.91 -18.61 -2.43
CA MET A 74 16.53 -19.97 -2.06
C MET A 74 16.93 -20.33 -0.64
N ARG A 75 18.09 -19.87 -0.14
CA ARG A 75 18.48 -20.04 1.27
C ARG A 75 17.50 -19.30 2.20
N TYR A 76 17.13 -18.07 1.88
CA TYR A 76 16.15 -17.33 2.69
C TYR A 76 14.81 -18.06 2.78
N VAL A 77 14.34 -18.63 1.67
CA VAL A 77 13.10 -19.39 1.62
C VAL A 77 13.23 -20.72 2.37
N ASN A 78 14.32 -21.49 2.12
CA ASN A 78 14.43 -22.86 2.62
C ASN A 78 14.94 -22.94 4.07
N ASP A 79 15.84 -22.04 4.48
CA ASP A 79 16.51 -22.15 5.77
C ASP A 79 15.87 -21.19 6.80
N ILE A 80 15.57 -19.93 6.39
CA ILE A 80 15.03 -18.90 7.29
C ILE A 80 13.50 -18.88 7.29
N LYS A 81 12.85 -19.40 6.22
CA LYS A 81 11.38 -19.39 6.07
C LYS A 81 10.78 -17.97 6.07
N ILE A 82 11.37 -17.06 5.30
CA ILE A 82 10.93 -15.67 5.21
C ILE A 82 9.45 -15.55 4.81
N GLY A 83 8.77 -14.53 5.36
CA GLY A 83 7.36 -14.28 5.10
C GLY A 83 7.08 -13.55 3.78
N GLY A 84 8.09 -12.90 3.19
CA GLY A 84 7.85 -12.16 1.95
C GLY A 84 9.11 -11.74 1.20
N ILE A 85 8.87 -11.24 -0.02
CA ILE A 85 9.88 -10.68 -0.91
C ILE A 85 9.44 -9.33 -1.43
N LEU A 86 10.40 -8.41 -1.58
CA LEU A 86 10.23 -7.08 -2.16
C LEU A 86 11.01 -6.99 -3.46
N PHE A 87 10.32 -6.74 -4.56
CA PHE A 87 10.98 -6.44 -5.84
C PHE A 87 11.35 -4.97 -5.95
N HIS A 88 12.65 -4.70 -6.12
CA HIS A 88 13.17 -3.33 -6.18
C HIS A 88 13.40 -2.81 -7.60
N LYS A 89 13.91 -3.63 -8.50
CA LYS A 89 14.14 -3.29 -9.92
C LYS A 89 14.08 -4.56 -10.78
N GLY A 90 13.67 -4.42 -12.04
CA GLY A 90 13.71 -5.51 -13.00
C GLY A 90 12.81 -5.31 -14.19
N ASP A 91 12.39 -6.42 -14.76
CA ASP A 91 11.40 -6.51 -15.81
C ASP A 91 10.32 -7.53 -15.42
N PRO A 92 9.11 -7.46 -16.03
CA PRO A 92 7.99 -8.33 -15.65
C PRO A 92 8.26 -9.82 -15.82
N VAL A 93 8.96 -10.21 -16.89
CA VAL A 93 9.20 -11.63 -17.20
C VAL A 93 10.11 -12.25 -16.14
N THR A 94 11.26 -11.64 -15.91
CA THR A 94 12.22 -12.13 -14.90
C THR A 94 11.62 -12.09 -13.49
N GLN A 95 10.80 -11.07 -13.16
CA GLN A 95 10.11 -11.03 -11.88
C GLN A 95 9.15 -12.21 -11.72
N ALA A 96 8.33 -12.51 -12.73
CA ALA A 96 7.38 -13.63 -12.68
C ALA A 96 8.11 -14.97 -12.53
N GLU A 97 9.21 -15.19 -13.25
CA GLU A 97 10.04 -16.41 -13.13
C GLU A 97 10.60 -16.58 -11.72
N VAL A 98 11.18 -15.52 -11.15
CA VAL A 98 11.74 -15.53 -9.79
C VAL A 98 10.63 -15.80 -8.77
N THR A 99 9.50 -15.10 -8.89
CA THR A 99 8.34 -15.29 -8.01
C THR A 99 7.88 -16.74 -8.02
N ASN A 100 7.66 -17.31 -9.20
CA ASN A 100 7.17 -18.69 -9.34
C ASN A 100 8.14 -19.71 -8.74
N ARG A 101 9.45 -19.52 -8.94
CA ARG A 101 10.48 -20.42 -8.38
C ARG A 101 10.51 -20.36 -6.85
N LEU A 102 10.43 -19.17 -6.27
CA LEU A 102 10.48 -18.99 -4.83
C LEU A 102 9.18 -19.46 -4.16
N GLN A 103 8.03 -19.15 -4.73
CA GLN A 103 6.73 -19.64 -4.23
C GLN A 103 6.64 -21.16 -4.26
N LYS A 104 7.13 -21.80 -5.33
CA LYS A 104 7.17 -23.27 -5.44
C LYS A 104 8.06 -23.91 -4.37
N ALA A 105 9.12 -23.24 -3.95
CA ALA A 105 10.03 -23.73 -2.93
C ALA A 105 9.55 -23.45 -1.50
N SER A 106 8.68 -22.47 -1.34
CA SER A 106 8.21 -22.06 -0.01
C SER A 106 7.15 -23.02 0.52
N ARG A 107 7.33 -23.47 1.77
CA ARG A 107 6.33 -24.28 2.50
C ARG A 107 5.08 -23.47 2.85
N ILE A 108 5.26 -22.20 3.19
CA ILE A 108 4.21 -21.24 3.49
C ILE A 108 4.23 -20.20 2.38
N PRO A 109 3.09 -19.92 1.70
CA PRO A 109 3.05 -18.92 0.64
C PRO A 109 3.58 -17.57 1.14
N MET A 110 4.52 -16.99 0.38
CA MET A 110 5.12 -15.70 0.71
C MET A 110 4.30 -14.54 0.18
N LEU A 111 4.30 -13.43 0.91
CA LEU A 111 3.83 -12.15 0.41
C LEU A 111 4.84 -11.58 -0.59
N VAL A 112 4.34 -11.04 -1.69
CA VAL A 112 5.13 -10.38 -2.72
C VAL A 112 4.77 -8.91 -2.75
N SER A 113 5.75 -8.04 -2.69
CA SER A 113 5.57 -6.60 -2.65
C SER A 113 6.45 -5.85 -3.62
N LEU A 114 6.08 -4.62 -3.92
CA LEU A 114 6.94 -3.63 -4.56
C LEU A 114 6.53 -2.20 -4.15
N ASP A 115 7.41 -1.22 -4.45
CA ASP A 115 7.06 0.20 -4.43
C ASP A 115 6.56 0.61 -5.82
N GLY A 116 5.27 0.79 -5.95
CA GLY A 116 4.64 1.22 -7.19
C GLY A 116 3.81 2.48 -6.99
N GLU A 117 4.42 3.55 -6.44
CA GLU A 117 3.73 4.81 -6.12
C GLU A 117 3.03 5.42 -7.33
N TRP A 118 3.68 5.36 -8.50
CA TRP A 118 3.11 5.75 -9.80
C TRP A 118 3.04 4.57 -10.76
N GLY A 119 2.64 3.40 -10.24
CA GLY A 119 2.50 2.17 -11.00
C GLY A 119 3.79 1.35 -11.08
N LEU A 120 3.70 0.21 -11.77
CA LEU A 120 4.80 -0.76 -11.85
C LEU A 120 6.07 -0.19 -12.49
N SER A 121 5.94 0.81 -13.37
CA SER A 121 7.07 1.43 -14.06
C SER A 121 8.08 2.11 -13.14
N MET A 122 7.71 2.37 -11.90
CA MET A 122 8.66 2.82 -10.88
C MET A 122 9.76 1.78 -10.65
N ARG A 123 9.46 0.50 -10.81
CA ARG A 123 10.34 -0.63 -10.50
C ARG A 123 10.59 -1.57 -11.68
N LEU A 124 9.60 -1.77 -12.54
CA LEU A 124 9.63 -2.74 -13.62
C LEU A 124 9.68 -2.04 -14.98
N SER A 125 10.80 -2.20 -15.69
CA SER A 125 10.98 -1.65 -17.02
C SER A 125 10.00 -2.28 -18.02
N GLY A 126 9.58 -1.50 -19.02
CA GLY A 126 8.65 -1.99 -20.06
C GLY A 126 7.18 -2.03 -19.64
N THR A 127 6.82 -1.55 -18.45
CA THR A 127 5.43 -1.39 -18.00
C THR A 127 4.90 0.02 -18.26
N THR A 128 3.59 0.19 -18.13
CA THR A 128 2.93 1.48 -18.36
C THR A 128 3.47 2.55 -17.42
N ARG A 129 3.86 3.69 -17.99
CA ARG A 129 4.31 4.86 -17.23
C ARG A 129 3.13 5.77 -16.92
N PHE A 130 2.87 5.97 -15.66
CA PHE A 130 1.91 6.96 -15.18
C PHE A 130 2.61 8.23 -14.70
N PRO A 131 1.87 9.36 -14.60
CA PRO A 131 2.37 10.57 -13.96
C PRO A 131 2.74 10.32 -12.50
N LYS A 132 3.66 11.14 -11.98
CA LYS A 132 3.97 11.15 -10.54
C LYS A 132 2.83 11.78 -9.74
N ASN A 133 2.76 11.47 -8.46
CA ASN A 133 1.65 11.84 -7.59
C ASN A 133 1.38 13.35 -7.51
N MET A 134 2.40 14.20 -7.55
CA MET A 134 2.21 15.66 -7.57
C MET A 134 1.36 16.12 -8.76
N MET A 135 1.55 15.50 -9.93
CA MET A 135 0.71 15.80 -11.10
C MET A 135 -0.72 15.25 -10.93
N LEU A 136 -0.85 14.07 -10.35
CA LEU A 136 -2.15 13.48 -10.01
C LEU A 136 -2.88 14.31 -8.95
N GLY A 137 -2.12 14.96 -8.05
CA GLY A 137 -2.64 15.88 -7.04
C GLY A 137 -3.42 17.07 -7.62
N ALA A 138 -3.11 17.48 -8.85
CA ALA A 138 -3.81 18.57 -9.54
C ALA A 138 -5.17 18.16 -10.14
N ILE A 139 -5.51 16.87 -10.15
CA ILE A 139 -6.82 16.38 -10.62
C ILE A 139 -7.87 16.69 -9.56
N GLU A 140 -8.95 17.38 -9.91
CA GLU A 140 -10.01 17.72 -8.97
C GLU A 140 -10.87 16.51 -8.59
N ASP A 141 -11.21 15.68 -9.58
CA ASP A 141 -12.09 14.51 -9.39
C ASP A 141 -11.32 13.31 -8.80
N ASN A 142 -11.56 13.05 -7.52
CA ASN A 142 -10.94 11.92 -6.82
C ASN A 142 -11.41 10.55 -7.34
N ALA A 143 -12.52 10.46 -8.09
CA ALA A 143 -12.90 9.19 -8.72
C ALA A 143 -11.87 8.75 -9.78
N LEU A 144 -11.23 9.69 -10.48
CA LEU A 144 -10.15 9.38 -11.41
C LEU A 144 -8.89 8.83 -10.69
N ILE A 145 -8.63 9.30 -9.48
CA ILE A 145 -7.53 8.78 -8.66
C ILE A 145 -7.84 7.36 -8.18
N GLU A 146 -9.10 7.08 -7.84
CA GLU A 146 -9.53 5.71 -7.50
C GLU A 146 -9.42 4.77 -8.71
N GLU A 147 -9.87 5.17 -9.89
CA GLU A 147 -9.73 4.39 -11.12
C GLU A 147 -8.24 4.15 -11.48
N TYR A 148 -7.40 5.15 -11.30
CA TYR A 148 -5.95 4.98 -11.42
C TYR A 148 -5.42 3.94 -10.44
N GLY A 149 -5.84 3.99 -9.18
CA GLY A 149 -5.49 2.99 -8.17
C GLY A 149 -5.94 1.57 -8.54
N LYS A 150 -7.15 1.42 -9.11
CA LYS A 150 -7.66 0.14 -9.63
C LYS A 150 -6.79 -0.40 -10.77
N GLU A 151 -6.37 0.45 -11.70
CA GLU A 151 -5.52 0.01 -12.81
C GLU A 151 -4.14 -0.44 -12.32
N VAL A 152 -3.51 0.31 -11.39
CA VAL A 152 -2.25 -0.12 -10.77
C VAL A 152 -2.43 -1.45 -10.03
N GLY A 153 -3.52 -1.60 -9.28
CA GLY A 153 -3.84 -2.82 -8.57
C GLY A 153 -4.09 -4.02 -9.50
N ARG A 154 -4.76 -3.80 -10.63
CA ARG A 154 -4.95 -4.83 -11.66
C ARG A 154 -3.60 -5.33 -12.20
N GLN A 155 -2.68 -4.39 -12.51
CA GLN A 155 -1.32 -4.74 -12.95
C GLN A 155 -0.54 -5.49 -11.87
N CYS A 156 -0.64 -5.07 -10.60
CA CYS A 156 -0.04 -5.80 -9.47
C CYS A 156 -0.54 -7.25 -9.40
N ARG A 157 -1.83 -7.47 -9.52
CA ARG A 157 -2.40 -8.83 -9.51
C ARG A 157 -1.88 -9.70 -10.64
N GLU A 158 -1.79 -9.18 -11.86
CA GLU A 158 -1.24 -9.90 -13.01
C GLU A 158 0.20 -10.33 -12.79
N MET A 159 0.95 -9.55 -12.03
CA MET A 159 2.33 -9.83 -11.66
C MET A 159 2.48 -10.68 -10.38
N GLY A 160 1.38 -11.13 -9.77
CA GLY A 160 1.41 -11.90 -8.52
C GLY A 160 1.90 -11.09 -7.31
N ILE A 161 1.72 -9.78 -7.33
CA ILE A 161 2.05 -8.87 -6.24
C ILE A 161 0.83 -8.77 -5.32
N HIS A 162 1.05 -8.86 -4.02
CA HIS A 162 0.02 -8.82 -2.98
C HIS A 162 -0.02 -7.47 -2.25
N ILE A 163 1.12 -6.79 -2.15
CA ILE A 163 1.27 -5.54 -1.41
C ILE A 163 1.94 -4.50 -2.31
N ASN A 164 1.33 -3.33 -2.42
CA ASN A 164 1.98 -2.15 -2.98
C ASN A 164 2.32 -1.18 -1.84
N PHE A 165 3.61 -0.85 -1.68
CA PHE A 165 4.05 0.18 -0.73
C PHE A 165 3.72 1.57 -1.26
N ALA A 166 2.43 1.84 -1.32
CA ALA A 166 1.77 3.08 -1.75
C ALA A 166 0.38 3.15 -1.11
N PRO A 167 -0.18 4.33 -0.93
CA PRO A 167 0.25 5.67 -1.38
C PRO A 167 1.36 6.29 -0.54
N ASP A 168 2.09 7.25 -1.17
CA ASP A 168 2.85 8.25 -0.44
C ASP A 168 1.86 9.26 0.14
N MET A 169 1.80 9.34 1.47
CA MET A 169 0.87 10.22 2.23
C MET A 169 1.60 11.41 2.86
N ASP A 170 2.88 11.60 2.51
CA ASP A 170 3.65 12.73 3.00
C ASP A 170 3.14 14.05 2.41
N VAL A 171 2.94 15.04 3.26
CA VAL A 171 2.56 16.39 2.85
C VAL A 171 3.82 17.16 2.49
N ASN A 172 3.98 17.58 1.22
CA ASN A 172 5.18 18.28 0.76
C ASN A 172 5.23 19.73 1.27
N SER A 173 5.38 19.89 2.58
CA SER A 173 5.38 21.21 3.24
C SER A 173 6.73 21.93 3.12
N ASN A 174 7.81 21.24 2.75
CA ASN A 174 9.12 21.80 2.46
C ASN A 174 9.45 21.63 0.97
N VAL A 175 9.54 22.74 0.24
CA VAL A 175 9.85 22.75 -1.20
C VAL A 175 11.23 22.19 -1.51
N ASP A 176 12.18 22.31 -0.57
CA ASP A 176 13.57 21.84 -0.71
C ASP A 176 13.75 20.39 -0.24
N ASN A 177 12.65 19.66 0.05
CA ASN A 177 12.72 18.26 0.46
C ASN A 177 13.34 17.39 -0.66
N PRO A 178 14.48 16.74 -0.41
CA PRO A 178 15.20 16.00 -1.45
C PRO A 178 14.57 14.63 -1.78
N VAL A 179 13.65 14.13 -0.93
CA VAL A 179 13.14 12.76 -1.00
C VAL A 179 11.69 12.70 -1.47
N ILE A 180 10.83 13.54 -0.92
CA ILE A 180 9.39 13.49 -1.16
C ILE A 180 9.03 14.24 -2.45
N GLY A 181 9.08 15.57 -2.46
CA GLY A 181 8.84 16.37 -3.66
C GLY A 181 7.70 15.85 -4.53
N LEU A 182 8.01 15.46 -5.76
CA LEU A 182 7.03 14.97 -6.75
C LEU A 182 6.35 13.63 -6.38
N ARG A 183 6.77 12.96 -5.32
CA ARG A 183 6.13 11.73 -4.82
C ARG A 183 4.86 12.02 -4.03
N SER A 184 4.77 13.19 -3.37
CA SER A 184 3.57 13.65 -2.68
C SER A 184 2.45 14.01 -3.65
N PHE A 185 1.20 13.91 -3.20
CA PHE A 185 0.04 14.46 -3.92
C PHE A 185 -0.11 15.98 -3.79
N GLY A 186 0.68 16.64 -2.93
CA GLY A 186 0.65 18.10 -2.79
C GLY A 186 1.11 18.61 -1.43
N GLU A 187 0.80 19.89 -1.19
CA GLU A 187 1.20 20.64 0.00
C GLU A 187 0.07 20.81 1.01
N ASN A 188 -1.18 20.54 0.59
CA ASN A 188 -2.36 20.65 1.45
C ASN A 188 -2.67 19.29 2.08
N PRO A 189 -2.64 19.17 3.44
CA PRO A 189 -2.84 17.89 4.14
C PRO A 189 -4.21 17.25 3.87
N GLU A 190 -5.26 18.07 3.69
CA GLU A 190 -6.61 17.58 3.37
C GLU A 190 -6.63 16.94 1.97
N ALA A 191 -6.10 17.64 0.97
CA ALA A 191 -6.04 17.16 -0.40
C ALA A 191 -5.15 15.90 -0.53
N VAL A 192 -3.99 15.86 0.17
CA VAL A 192 -3.14 14.67 0.23
C VAL A 192 -3.89 13.49 0.83
N SER A 193 -4.65 13.72 1.90
CA SER A 193 -5.48 12.69 2.54
C SER A 193 -6.51 12.11 1.57
N GLU A 194 -7.30 12.96 0.92
CA GLU A 194 -8.37 12.55 0.01
C GLU A 194 -7.83 11.76 -1.18
N LYS A 195 -6.76 12.24 -1.80
CA LYS A 195 -6.16 11.58 -2.96
C LYS A 195 -5.47 10.27 -2.61
N GLY A 196 -4.72 10.25 -1.50
CA GLY A 196 -4.09 9.02 -1.02
C GLY A 196 -5.13 7.95 -0.65
N ILE A 197 -6.23 8.33 -0.01
CA ILE A 197 -7.35 7.43 0.31
C ILE A 197 -8.04 6.92 -0.96
N ALA A 198 -8.30 7.79 -1.95
CA ALA A 198 -8.88 7.38 -3.22
C ALA A 198 -7.97 6.37 -3.94
N TYR A 199 -6.66 6.62 -3.99
CA TYR A 199 -5.69 5.68 -4.56
C TYR A 199 -5.66 4.34 -3.80
N ALA A 200 -5.60 4.37 -2.46
CA ALA A 200 -5.62 3.17 -1.62
C ALA A 200 -6.91 2.35 -1.83
N ARG A 201 -8.05 3.02 -1.92
CA ARG A 201 -9.35 2.38 -2.21
C ARG A 201 -9.33 1.67 -3.56
N GLY A 202 -8.76 2.31 -4.58
CA GLY A 202 -8.56 1.70 -5.89
C GLY A 202 -7.72 0.42 -5.81
N LEU A 203 -6.57 0.46 -5.13
CA LEU A 203 -5.71 -0.70 -4.91
C LEU A 203 -6.46 -1.85 -4.20
N GLU A 204 -7.08 -1.55 -3.06
CA GLU A 204 -7.71 -2.58 -2.22
C GLU A 204 -8.99 -3.16 -2.84
N ASN A 205 -9.71 -2.39 -3.66
CA ASN A 205 -10.82 -2.91 -4.48
C ASN A 205 -10.38 -3.99 -5.48
N THR A 206 -9.10 -4.06 -5.83
CA THR A 206 -8.53 -5.12 -6.67
C THR A 206 -7.90 -6.26 -5.88
N GLY A 207 -7.90 -6.20 -4.56
CA GLY A 207 -7.30 -7.21 -3.68
C GLY A 207 -5.82 -7.00 -3.39
N ILE A 208 -5.26 -5.81 -3.66
CA ILE A 208 -3.87 -5.43 -3.36
C ILE A 208 -3.85 -4.62 -2.08
N LEU A 209 -3.11 -5.09 -1.07
CA LEU A 209 -2.91 -4.34 0.17
C LEU A 209 -2.16 -3.04 -0.10
N SER A 210 -2.76 -1.92 0.29
CA SER A 210 -2.13 -0.61 0.28
C SER A 210 -1.31 -0.39 1.56
N VAL A 211 -0.22 0.37 1.46
CA VAL A 211 0.64 0.72 2.61
C VAL A 211 0.99 2.19 2.53
N SER A 212 0.36 2.99 3.40
CA SER A 212 0.64 4.41 3.47
C SER A 212 2.02 4.69 4.07
N LYS A 213 2.74 5.67 3.52
CA LYS A 213 4.11 6.00 3.93
C LYS A 213 4.40 7.49 3.79
N HIS A 214 5.39 8.01 4.51
CA HIS A 214 6.31 7.42 5.50
C HIS A 214 5.95 7.96 6.89
N PHE A 215 5.25 7.16 7.67
CA PHE A 215 4.76 7.59 8.99
C PHE A 215 5.93 7.99 9.93
N PRO A 216 5.84 9.07 10.69
CA PRO A 216 4.67 9.94 10.90
C PRO A 216 4.56 11.13 9.93
N GLY A 217 5.35 11.21 8.88
CA GLY A 217 5.38 12.24 7.86
C GLY A 217 6.80 12.72 7.56
N HIS A 218 7.25 12.56 6.31
CA HIS A 218 8.60 12.87 5.85
C HIS A 218 8.65 14.15 4.99
N GLY A 219 7.50 14.79 4.73
CA GLY A 219 7.38 15.85 3.74
C GLY A 219 8.02 17.19 4.12
N ASP A 220 8.33 17.41 5.41
CA ASP A 220 8.96 18.64 5.91
C ASP A 220 10.48 18.51 6.13
N THR A 221 11.07 17.35 5.93
CA THR A 221 12.50 17.15 6.19
C THR A 221 13.38 17.74 5.09
N SER A 222 14.60 18.13 5.46
CA SER A 222 15.62 18.68 4.54
C SER A 222 16.74 17.69 4.23
N GLU A 223 16.63 16.45 4.72
CA GLU A 223 17.66 15.42 4.63
C GLU A 223 17.05 14.11 4.14
N ASP A 224 17.88 13.29 3.48
CA ASP A 224 17.47 11.94 3.04
C ASP A 224 17.61 10.94 4.17
N SER A 225 16.51 10.26 4.52
CA SER A 225 16.47 9.22 5.55
C SER A 225 17.23 7.94 5.19
N HIS A 226 17.68 7.78 3.95
CA HIS A 226 18.58 6.70 3.55
C HIS A 226 20.06 6.98 3.87
N GLU A 227 20.40 8.24 4.09
CA GLU A 227 21.78 8.70 4.34
C GLU A 227 21.99 9.19 5.75
N THR A 228 20.98 9.81 6.35
CA THR A 228 21.03 10.42 7.69
C THR A 228 19.80 10.05 8.50
N LEU A 229 19.66 10.58 9.73
CA LEU A 229 18.44 10.51 10.52
C LEU A 229 17.76 11.89 10.56
N PRO A 230 16.85 12.19 9.61
CA PRO A 230 16.19 13.49 9.55
C PRO A 230 15.36 13.76 10.80
N VAL A 231 15.31 15.03 11.20
CA VAL A 231 14.59 15.47 12.40
C VAL A 231 13.36 16.27 12.02
N VAL A 232 12.19 15.81 12.45
CA VAL A 232 10.93 16.56 12.33
C VAL A 232 10.74 17.41 13.58
N ARG A 233 11.10 18.70 13.50
CA ARG A 233 11.16 19.65 14.63
C ARG A 233 9.84 20.37 14.88
N HIS A 234 8.72 19.68 14.82
CA HIS A 234 7.41 20.28 15.05
C HIS A 234 6.84 19.88 16.41
N ASN A 235 6.04 20.77 16.98
CA ASN A 235 5.25 20.44 18.16
C ASN A 235 4.06 19.54 17.81
N ARG A 236 3.46 18.94 18.80
CA ARG A 236 2.35 18.02 18.64
C ARG A 236 1.17 18.61 17.86
N ALA A 237 0.83 19.88 18.09
CA ALA A 237 -0.31 20.52 17.41
C ALA A 237 -0.08 20.60 15.88
N ARG A 238 1.15 20.97 15.46
CA ARG A 238 1.51 20.98 14.05
C ARG A 238 1.52 19.57 13.47
N LEU A 239 2.15 18.60 14.15
CA LEU A 239 2.14 17.21 13.69
C LEU A 239 0.72 16.70 13.49
N ASP A 240 -0.19 16.97 14.41
CA ASP A 240 -1.57 16.52 14.36
C ASP A 240 -2.37 17.14 13.21
N SER A 241 -2.05 18.38 12.82
CA SER A 241 -2.78 19.11 11.78
C SER A 241 -2.20 18.96 10.37
N VAL A 242 -0.96 18.54 10.23
CA VAL A 242 -0.30 18.42 8.92
C VAL A 242 0.23 17.01 8.71
N GLU A 243 1.31 16.62 9.37
CA GLU A 243 2.05 15.40 9.06
C GLU A 243 1.23 14.13 9.34
N LEU A 244 0.53 14.11 10.49
CA LEU A 244 -0.27 12.94 10.92
C LEU A 244 -1.67 12.91 10.33
N LEU A 245 -2.19 14.01 9.80
CA LEU A 245 -3.58 14.07 9.33
C LEU A 245 -3.88 13.04 8.26
N PRO A 246 -3.07 12.89 7.19
CA PRO A 246 -3.34 11.89 6.15
C PRO A 246 -3.34 10.46 6.69
N PHE A 247 -2.42 10.12 7.59
CA PHE A 247 -2.35 8.78 8.19
C PHE A 247 -3.55 8.49 9.11
N LYS A 248 -3.99 9.47 9.90
CA LYS A 248 -5.19 9.34 10.74
C LYS A 248 -6.43 9.06 9.90
N ARG A 249 -6.62 9.80 8.81
CA ARG A 249 -7.75 9.60 7.91
C ARG A 249 -7.69 8.24 7.22
N TYR A 250 -6.51 7.83 6.75
CA TYR A 250 -6.29 6.53 6.14
C TYR A 250 -6.67 5.38 7.09
N ILE A 251 -6.23 5.44 8.34
CA ILE A 251 -6.59 4.45 9.37
C ILE A 251 -8.09 4.50 9.68
N TYR A 252 -8.66 5.70 9.80
CA TYR A 252 -10.08 5.88 10.10
C TYR A 252 -10.99 5.31 9.00
N ASP A 253 -10.57 5.39 7.74
CA ASP A 253 -11.27 4.80 6.60
C ASP A 253 -11.14 3.27 6.53
N GLY A 254 -10.38 2.66 7.45
CA GLY A 254 -10.29 1.20 7.60
C GLY A 254 -9.09 0.55 6.93
N PHE A 255 -8.17 1.32 6.36
CA PHE A 255 -6.92 0.82 5.82
C PHE A 255 -5.90 0.53 6.94
N GLY A 256 -5.10 -0.53 6.80
CA GLY A 256 -4.24 -0.99 7.90
C GLY A 256 -2.74 -1.04 7.60
N GLY A 257 -2.33 -0.83 6.36
CA GLY A 257 -0.92 -0.87 5.97
C GLY A 257 -0.21 0.46 6.25
N ILE A 258 0.77 0.47 7.15
CA ILE A 258 1.57 1.66 7.50
C ILE A 258 3.06 1.31 7.42
N MET A 259 3.83 2.13 6.70
CA MET A 259 5.30 2.07 6.67
C MET A 259 5.87 3.21 7.51
N THR A 260 6.62 2.87 8.55
CA THR A 260 7.33 3.85 9.38
C THR A 260 8.57 4.37 8.66
N GLY A 261 8.77 5.67 8.66
CA GLY A 261 9.99 6.31 8.18
C GLY A 261 11.13 6.22 9.21
N HIS A 262 12.38 6.31 8.73
CA HIS A 262 13.53 6.45 9.61
C HIS A 262 13.70 7.94 9.99
N LEU A 263 12.91 8.39 10.96
CA LEU A 263 12.81 9.79 11.37
C LEU A 263 12.96 9.93 12.88
N TYR A 264 13.59 11.02 13.31
CA TYR A 264 13.58 11.42 14.71
C TYR A 264 12.54 12.50 14.95
N VAL A 265 11.59 12.21 15.82
CA VAL A 265 10.48 13.12 16.18
C VAL A 265 10.53 13.35 17.67
N PRO A 266 11.06 14.50 18.14
CA PRO A 266 11.26 14.78 19.57
C PRO A 266 9.98 15.16 20.34
N ALA A 267 8.84 15.41 19.65
CA ALA A 267 7.58 15.87 20.23
C ALA A 267 6.76 14.76 20.90
#